data_b2c3696bbf059c6b64820e027cca6edb
#
_entry.id   b2c3696bbf059c6b64820e027cca6edb
#
_cell.length_a   1.000
_cell.length_b   1.000
_cell.length_c   1.000
_cell.angle_alpha   90.00
_cell.angle_beta   90.00
_cell.angle_gamma   90.00
#
_symmetry.space_group_name_H-M   'P 1'
#
loop_
_entity.id
_entity.type
_entity.pdbx_description
1 polymer ?
#
loop_
_entity_poly.entity_id
_entity_poly.type
_entity_poly.pdbx_seq_one_letter_code
_entity_poly.pdbx_strand_id
1 'polypeptide(L)'
;MFRKANLAELMREELPPIAYQKRLCYRTDYDEVVALYRLINKTIFNNKLIMPEIEVMPRCRKYWGMCYGSLEMPTKTKSYCKIRLMDKWYCKQWLITVLAHEMCHQYQWDIQGMERLNRGKEPLMSHGPSFFVFRDKLKKHGISLKSAHSKRKWLLYQNLFKA
;
A
#
# COMPACT_ATOMS: atom_id res chain seq x y z
N MET A 1 13.51 3.13 16.55
CA MET A 1 14.50 3.09 15.45
C MET A 1 14.42 1.72 14.80
N PHE A 2 13.90 1.63 13.60
CA PHE A 2 13.87 0.36 12.89
C PHE A 2 15.31 -0.01 12.52
N ARG A 3 15.88 -1.02 13.17
CA ARG A 3 17.03 -1.74 12.61
C ARG A 3 16.70 -2.02 11.15
N LYS A 4 17.64 -1.86 10.23
CA LYS A 4 17.50 -2.09 8.79
C LYS A 4 16.45 -3.18 8.48
N ALA A 5 15.18 -2.85 8.65
CA ALA A 5 14.09 -3.81 8.49
C ALA A 5 13.97 -4.15 7.01
N ASN A 6 14.06 -5.43 6.71
CA ASN A 6 13.81 -5.96 5.40
C ASN A 6 12.29 -6.16 5.26
N LEU A 7 11.69 -5.71 4.18
CA LEU A 7 10.25 -5.83 3.94
C LEU A 7 9.77 -7.28 4.03
N ALA A 8 10.52 -8.22 3.46
CA ALA A 8 10.19 -9.64 3.52
C ALA A 8 10.21 -10.20 4.96
N GLU A 9 11.14 -9.73 5.79
CA GLU A 9 11.21 -10.12 7.20
C GLU A 9 10.01 -9.60 7.98
N LEU A 10 9.61 -8.34 7.77
CA LEU A 10 8.41 -7.77 8.39
C LEU A 10 7.16 -8.58 8.03
N MET A 11 7.04 -9.02 6.78
CA MET A 11 5.89 -9.81 6.33
C MET A 11 5.88 -11.24 6.87
N ARG A 12 7.04 -11.76 7.31
CA ARG A 12 7.18 -13.11 7.91
C ARG A 12 7.09 -13.12 9.43
N GLU A 13 7.06 -11.96 10.09
CA GLU A 13 6.87 -11.90 11.54
C GLU A 13 5.62 -12.69 11.93
N GLU A 14 5.70 -13.35 13.08
CA GLU A 14 4.57 -14.11 13.63
C GLU A 14 3.38 -13.16 13.85
N LEU A 15 2.23 -13.57 13.37
CA LEU A 15 1.01 -12.81 13.57
C LEU A 15 0.60 -12.90 15.05
N PRO A 16 0.29 -11.77 15.70
CA PRO A 16 -0.18 -11.81 17.06
C PRO A 16 -1.47 -12.63 17.16
N PRO A 17 -1.67 -13.46 18.22
CA PRO A 17 -2.89 -14.26 18.39
C PRO A 17 -4.17 -13.44 18.24
N ILE A 18 -4.12 -12.19 18.62
CA ILE A 18 -5.22 -11.21 18.53
C ILE A 18 -5.63 -10.92 17.08
N ALA A 19 -4.73 -11.03 16.09
CA ALA A 19 -5.09 -10.87 14.68
C ALA A 19 -6.12 -11.93 14.24
N TYR A 20 -6.08 -13.11 14.85
CA TYR A 20 -7.06 -14.17 14.63
C TYR A 20 -8.38 -13.92 15.34
N GLN A 21 -8.38 -13.09 16.39
CA GLN A 21 -9.57 -12.78 17.20
C GLN A 21 -10.43 -11.64 16.62
N LYS A 22 -10.12 -11.14 15.45
CA LYS A 22 -10.90 -10.10 14.75
C LYS A 22 -10.87 -8.72 15.45
N ARG A 23 -9.89 -8.47 16.31
CA ARG A 23 -9.71 -7.16 16.97
C ARG A 23 -8.71 -6.30 16.22
N LEU A 24 -8.99 -4.99 16.19
CA LEU A 24 -8.07 -3.96 15.67
C LEU A 24 -7.11 -3.57 16.79
N CYS A 25 -5.99 -4.26 16.90
CA CYS A 25 -5.05 -4.11 18.02
C CYS A 25 -3.71 -3.51 17.63
N TYR A 26 -3.41 -3.42 16.35
CA TYR A 26 -2.22 -2.72 15.87
C TYR A 26 -2.58 -1.27 15.53
N ARG A 27 -1.95 -0.33 16.24
CA ARG A 27 -2.12 1.09 15.98
C ARG A 27 -0.88 1.64 15.30
N THR A 28 -1.06 2.44 14.27
CA THR A 28 0.02 3.13 13.58
C THR A 28 -0.14 4.63 13.68
N ASP A 29 0.98 5.33 13.60
CA ASP A 29 1.03 6.78 13.49
C ASP A 29 1.60 7.20 12.11
N TYR A 30 1.64 8.50 11.90
CA TYR A 30 2.15 9.08 10.66
C TYR A 30 3.62 8.70 10.39
N ASP A 31 4.48 8.77 11.41
CA ASP A 31 5.92 8.53 11.25
C ASP A 31 6.20 7.08 10.88
N GLU A 32 5.46 6.14 11.45
CA GLU A 32 5.58 4.72 11.09
C GLU A 32 5.12 4.47 9.64
N VAL A 33 4.01 5.07 9.23
CA VAL A 33 3.52 4.94 7.85
C VAL A 33 4.53 5.50 6.86
N VAL A 34 5.12 6.65 7.15
CA VAL A 34 6.18 7.24 6.31
C VAL A 34 7.39 6.32 6.19
N ALA A 35 7.82 5.73 7.31
CA ALA A 35 8.94 4.77 7.30
C ALA A 35 8.63 3.53 6.46
N LEU A 36 7.43 2.97 6.60
CA LEU A 36 6.97 1.84 5.79
C LEU A 36 6.84 2.21 4.31
N TYR A 37 6.32 3.38 4.01
CA TYR A 37 6.24 3.88 2.63
C TYR A 37 7.63 3.94 1.97
N ARG A 38 8.61 4.51 2.66
CA ARG A 38 9.99 4.59 2.15
C ARG A 38 10.59 3.21 1.92
N LEU A 39 10.36 2.28 2.82
CA LEU A 39 10.84 0.91 2.69
C LEU A 39 10.22 0.21 1.48
N ILE A 40 8.90 0.31 1.31
CA ILE A 40 8.20 -0.27 0.16
C ILE A 40 8.65 0.39 -1.14
N ASN A 41 8.77 1.71 -1.16
CA ASN A 41 9.22 2.45 -2.34
C ASN A 41 10.61 2.01 -2.78
N LYS A 42 11.53 1.88 -1.85
CA LYS A 42 12.89 1.39 -2.13
C LYS A 42 12.88 -0.05 -2.64
N THR A 43 12.15 -0.93 -1.97
CA THR A 43 12.19 -2.38 -2.22
C THR A 43 11.42 -2.77 -3.48
N ILE A 44 10.25 -2.19 -3.70
CA ILE A 44 9.33 -2.58 -4.78
C ILE A 44 9.42 -1.64 -5.98
N PHE A 45 9.43 -0.35 -5.74
CA PHE A 45 9.33 0.67 -6.80
C PHE A 45 10.67 1.31 -7.18
N ASN A 46 11.79 0.82 -6.65
CA ASN A 46 13.14 1.34 -6.92
C ASN A 46 13.27 2.85 -6.67
N ASN A 47 12.61 3.35 -5.63
CA ASN A 47 12.55 4.78 -5.27
C ASN A 47 11.95 5.68 -6.36
N LYS A 48 11.14 5.13 -7.25
CA LYS A 48 10.51 5.91 -8.34
C LYS A 48 9.34 6.78 -7.89
N LEU A 49 8.72 6.45 -6.76
CA LEU A 49 7.59 7.21 -6.25
C LEU A 49 8.07 8.40 -5.41
N ILE A 50 7.42 9.53 -5.59
CA ILE A 50 7.62 10.72 -4.76
C ILE A 50 6.66 10.64 -3.57
N MET A 51 7.14 10.94 -2.37
CA MET A 51 6.31 10.93 -1.16
C MET A 51 5.02 11.73 -1.38
N PRO A 52 3.85 11.09 -1.33
CA PRO A 52 2.58 11.79 -1.45
C PRO A 52 2.20 12.46 -0.14
N GLU A 53 1.13 13.23 -0.15
CA GLU A 53 0.48 13.60 1.08
C GLU A 53 -0.13 12.35 1.71
N ILE A 54 0.20 12.08 2.98
CA ILE A 54 -0.31 10.92 3.71
C ILE A 54 -1.14 11.40 4.89
N GLU A 55 -2.36 10.87 5.01
CA GLU A 55 -3.24 11.08 6.15
C GLU A 55 -3.48 9.76 6.88
N VAL A 56 -3.26 9.76 8.19
CA VAL A 56 -3.65 8.67 9.08
C VAL A 56 -4.89 9.11 9.84
N MET A 57 -6.02 8.46 9.57
CA MET A 57 -7.33 8.89 10.05
C MET A 57 -7.92 7.94 11.08
N PRO A 58 -8.36 8.45 12.25
CA PRO A 58 -9.16 7.65 13.15
C PRO A 58 -10.53 7.38 12.51
N ARG A 59 -10.93 6.12 12.45
CA ARG A 59 -12.28 5.69 12.04
C ARG A 59 -12.68 6.00 10.59
N CYS A 60 -12.00 5.44 9.60
CA CYS A 60 -12.63 5.27 8.31
C CYS A 60 -13.45 3.97 8.31
N ARG A 61 -14.78 4.06 8.17
CA ARG A 61 -15.67 2.90 8.19
C ARG A 61 -15.83 2.23 6.82
N LYS A 62 -15.48 2.92 5.75
CA LYS A 62 -15.78 2.49 4.38
C LYS A 62 -14.61 1.76 3.71
N TYR A 63 -13.37 2.07 4.09
CA TYR A 63 -12.18 1.51 3.46
C TYR A 63 -10.99 1.48 4.44
N TRP A 64 -10.05 0.59 4.20
CA TRP A 64 -8.80 0.50 4.97
C TRP A 64 -7.79 1.56 4.56
N GLY A 65 -7.76 1.85 3.27
CA GLY A 65 -6.93 2.86 2.67
C GLY A 65 -7.54 3.34 1.38
N MET A 66 -7.08 4.50 0.92
CA MET A 66 -7.50 5.09 -0.34
C MET A 66 -6.37 5.92 -0.93
N CYS A 67 -6.11 5.71 -2.21
CA CYS A 67 -5.29 6.59 -3.03
C CYS A 67 -6.19 7.35 -3.99
N TYR A 68 -6.10 8.68 -3.98
CA TYR A 68 -6.85 9.51 -4.91
C TYR A 68 -6.00 10.66 -5.43
N GLY A 69 -6.33 11.11 -6.65
CA GLY A 69 -5.64 12.22 -7.29
C GLY A 69 -6.01 13.56 -6.67
N SER A 70 -5.04 14.45 -6.64
CA SER A 70 -5.25 15.87 -6.40
C SER A 70 -5.69 16.57 -7.69
N LEU A 71 -6.23 17.76 -7.59
CA LEU A 71 -6.54 18.60 -8.75
C LEU A 71 -5.29 19.15 -9.45
N GLU A 72 -4.14 19.09 -8.79
CA GLU A 72 -2.85 19.49 -9.33
C GLU A 72 -2.17 18.33 -10.04
N MET A 73 -1.46 18.62 -11.11
CA MET A 73 -0.66 17.63 -11.84
C MET A 73 0.62 17.29 -11.08
N PRO A 74 1.14 16.04 -11.19
CA PRO A 74 2.41 15.71 -10.58
C PRO A 74 3.54 16.55 -11.19
N THR A 75 4.51 16.88 -10.36
CA THR A 75 5.74 17.55 -10.77
C THR A 75 6.93 16.62 -10.52
N LYS A 76 8.15 17.05 -10.86
CA LYS A 76 9.36 16.28 -10.54
C LYS A 76 9.62 16.12 -9.05
N THR A 77 8.98 16.92 -8.20
CA THR A 77 9.19 16.94 -6.75
C THR A 77 7.92 16.70 -5.95
N LYS A 78 6.74 16.66 -6.59
CA LYS A 78 5.45 16.55 -5.92
C LYS A 78 4.58 15.48 -6.58
N SER A 79 4.08 14.52 -5.79
CA SER A 79 3.10 13.55 -6.24
C SER A 79 1.76 14.21 -6.55
N TYR A 80 1.07 13.69 -7.55
CA TYR A 80 -0.34 14.00 -7.83
C TYR A 80 -1.28 13.39 -6.78
N CYS A 81 -0.83 12.39 -6.04
CA CYS A 81 -1.66 11.54 -5.20
C CYS A 81 -1.66 11.96 -3.73
N LYS A 82 -2.76 11.61 -3.07
CA LYS A 82 -2.92 11.61 -1.64
C LYS A 82 -3.32 10.21 -1.18
N ILE A 83 -2.69 9.70 -0.13
CA ILE A 83 -2.98 8.40 0.45
C ILE A 83 -3.58 8.59 1.85
N ARG A 84 -4.77 8.05 2.05
CA ARG A 84 -5.43 7.94 3.35
C ARG A 84 -5.34 6.54 3.86
N LEU A 85 -5.07 6.40 5.14
CA LEU A 85 -5.02 5.12 5.84
C LEU A 85 -5.72 5.21 7.18
N MET A 86 -6.28 4.10 7.63
CA MET A 86 -6.77 3.98 9.00
C MET A 86 -5.60 4.01 9.99
N ASP A 87 -5.88 4.37 11.24
CA ASP A 87 -4.91 4.32 12.34
C ASP A 87 -4.87 2.97 13.07
N LYS A 88 -5.87 2.10 12.86
CA LYS A 88 -6.01 0.80 13.53
C LYS A 88 -6.14 -0.33 12.54
N TRP A 89 -5.42 -1.42 12.81
CA TRP A 89 -5.28 -2.59 11.95
C TRP A 89 -5.34 -3.87 12.76
N TYR A 90 -5.60 -4.99 12.10
CA TYR A 90 -5.46 -6.31 12.75
C TYR A 90 -4.00 -6.61 13.10
N CYS A 91 -3.08 -6.25 12.21
CA CYS A 91 -1.65 -6.44 12.38
C CYS A 91 -0.87 -5.52 11.43
N LYS A 92 0.44 -5.41 11.66
CA LYS A 92 1.35 -4.63 10.81
C LYS A 92 1.34 -5.12 9.35
N GLN A 93 1.31 -6.42 9.13
CA GLN A 93 1.33 -7.01 7.79
C GLN A 93 0.10 -6.59 6.96
N TRP A 94 -1.05 -6.43 7.62
CA TRP A 94 -2.25 -5.93 6.97
C TRP A 94 -2.10 -4.47 6.52
N LEU A 95 -1.54 -3.63 7.38
CA LEU A 95 -1.19 -2.25 7.04
C LEU A 95 -0.23 -2.20 5.84
N ILE A 96 0.85 -2.98 5.87
CA ILE A 96 1.84 -3.02 4.78
C ILE A 96 1.17 -3.45 3.47
N THR A 97 0.30 -4.45 3.50
CA THR A 97 -0.42 -4.95 2.32
C THR A 97 -1.32 -3.88 1.72
N VAL A 98 -2.08 -3.18 2.55
CA VAL A 98 -2.96 -2.10 2.08
C VAL A 98 -2.15 -0.90 1.60
N LEU A 99 -1.09 -0.52 2.31
CA LEU A 99 -0.22 0.58 1.87
C LEU A 99 0.41 0.28 0.50
N ALA A 100 0.90 -0.93 0.29
CA ALA A 100 1.45 -1.35 -1.01
C ALA A 100 0.39 -1.31 -2.12
N HIS A 101 -0.85 -1.69 -1.81
CA HIS A 101 -1.99 -1.57 -2.74
C HIS A 101 -2.19 -0.11 -3.17
N GLU A 102 -2.25 0.81 -2.22
CA GLU A 102 -2.43 2.23 -2.53
C GLU A 102 -1.24 2.83 -3.29
N MET A 103 -0.03 2.35 -2.99
CA MET A 103 1.18 2.76 -3.74
C MET A 103 1.16 2.26 -5.20
N CYS A 104 0.55 1.11 -5.48
CA CYS A 104 0.32 0.68 -6.86
C CYS A 104 -0.62 1.63 -7.61
N HIS A 105 -1.65 2.15 -6.96
CA HIS A 105 -2.49 3.20 -7.53
C HIS A 105 -1.71 4.49 -7.75
N GLN A 106 -0.86 4.89 -6.80
CA GLN A 106 0.01 6.05 -6.98
C GLN A 106 0.91 5.88 -8.22
N TYR A 107 1.48 4.70 -8.41
CA TYR A 107 2.29 4.41 -9.60
C TYR A 107 1.48 4.57 -10.89
N GLN A 108 0.24 4.08 -10.91
CA GLN A 108 -0.66 4.29 -12.05
C GLN A 108 -0.88 5.77 -12.35
N TRP A 109 -1.16 6.59 -11.33
CA TRP A 109 -1.42 8.02 -11.49
C TRP A 109 -0.16 8.81 -11.85
N ASP A 110 0.89 8.69 -11.06
CA ASP A 110 2.06 9.55 -11.15
C ASP A 110 2.97 9.19 -12.33
N ILE A 111 3.04 7.93 -12.71
CA ILE A 111 3.99 7.45 -13.72
C ILE A 111 3.27 7.00 -14.99
N GLN A 112 2.44 5.98 -14.91
CA GLN A 112 1.78 5.41 -16.10
C GLN A 112 0.66 6.29 -16.63
N GLY A 113 -0.14 6.87 -15.77
CA GLY A 113 -1.26 7.73 -16.14
C GLY A 113 -0.81 9.00 -16.83
N MET A 114 0.25 9.63 -16.34
CA MET A 114 0.82 10.82 -16.96
C MET A 114 1.40 10.53 -18.35
N GLU A 115 2.07 9.39 -18.51
CA GLU A 115 2.58 9.00 -19.82
C GLU A 115 1.45 8.81 -20.83
N ARG A 116 0.34 8.19 -20.41
CA ARG A 116 -0.84 8.01 -21.26
C ARG A 116 -1.52 9.34 -21.62
N LEU A 117 -1.69 10.24 -20.65
CA LEU A 117 -2.25 11.57 -20.89
C LEU A 117 -1.41 12.38 -21.89
N ASN A 118 -0.10 12.34 -21.75
CA ASN A 118 0.82 13.00 -22.67
C ASN A 118 0.73 12.44 -24.10
N ARG A 119 0.30 11.18 -24.25
CA ARG A 119 0.07 10.54 -25.55
C ARG A 119 -1.38 10.62 -26.04
N GLY A 120 -2.25 11.37 -25.34
CA GLY A 120 -3.67 11.49 -25.70
C GLY A 120 -4.47 10.20 -25.55
N LYS A 121 -4.04 9.26 -24.68
CA LYS A 121 -4.70 7.98 -24.45
C LYS A 121 -5.71 8.06 -23.32
N GLU A 122 -6.70 7.17 -23.34
CA GLU A 122 -7.70 7.02 -22.29
C GLU A 122 -7.06 6.74 -20.92
N PRO A 123 -7.70 7.20 -19.82
CA PRO A 123 -7.26 6.90 -18.45
C PRO A 123 -7.10 5.41 -18.20
N LEU A 124 -6.20 5.06 -17.28
CA LEU A 124 -5.99 3.69 -16.85
C LEU A 124 -7.16 3.17 -16.01
N MET A 125 -7.51 1.90 -16.22
CA MET A 125 -8.48 1.20 -15.40
C MET A 125 -7.91 1.00 -13.98
N SER A 126 -8.67 1.34 -12.94
CA SER A 126 -8.23 1.36 -11.54
C SER A 126 -7.58 0.04 -11.09
N HIS A 127 -8.21 -1.10 -11.37
CA HIS A 127 -7.69 -2.44 -11.05
C HIS A 127 -7.48 -3.29 -12.31
N GLY A 128 -7.07 -2.64 -13.40
CA GLY A 128 -6.70 -3.31 -14.64
C GLY A 128 -5.26 -3.83 -14.62
N PRO A 129 -4.75 -4.29 -15.78
CA PRO A 129 -3.39 -4.86 -15.88
C PRO A 129 -2.30 -3.93 -15.36
N SER A 130 -2.43 -2.63 -15.53
CA SER A 130 -1.47 -1.63 -15.06
C SER A 130 -1.33 -1.59 -13.54
N PHE A 131 -2.41 -1.87 -12.81
CA PHE A 131 -2.39 -1.95 -11.35
C PHE A 131 -1.57 -3.15 -10.86
N PHE A 132 -1.60 -4.26 -11.58
CA PHE A 132 -0.95 -5.52 -11.18
C PHE A 132 0.48 -5.70 -11.69
N VAL A 133 1.10 -4.64 -12.22
CA VAL A 133 2.49 -4.70 -12.73
C VAL A 133 3.48 -5.21 -11.69
N PHE A 134 3.31 -4.86 -10.42
CA PHE A 134 4.20 -5.25 -9.33
C PHE A 134 3.74 -6.49 -8.56
N ARG A 135 2.72 -7.22 -9.03
CA ARG A 135 2.15 -8.37 -8.30
C ARG A 135 3.20 -9.41 -7.95
N ASP A 136 4.01 -9.82 -8.90
CA ASP A 136 5.00 -10.87 -8.70
C ASP A 136 6.14 -10.41 -7.79
N LYS A 137 6.57 -9.17 -7.93
CA LYS A 137 7.59 -8.59 -7.08
C LYS A 137 7.10 -8.46 -5.63
N LEU A 138 5.87 -8.01 -5.43
CA LEU A 138 5.22 -7.96 -4.12
C LEU A 138 5.09 -9.35 -3.50
N LYS A 139 4.68 -10.35 -4.29
CA LYS A 139 4.55 -11.74 -3.83
C LYS A 139 5.86 -12.31 -3.32
N LYS A 140 6.98 -12.01 -3.95
CA LYS A 140 8.32 -12.43 -3.47
C LYS A 140 8.64 -11.90 -2.08
N HIS A 141 8.03 -10.80 -1.67
CA HIS A 141 8.19 -10.19 -0.34
C HIS A 141 7.04 -10.54 0.62
N GLY A 142 6.18 -11.49 0.25
CA GLY A 142 5.07 -11.93 1.10
C GLY A 142 3.83 -11.05 1.04
N ILE A 143 3.73 -10.14 0.07
CA ILE A 143 2.59 -9.25 -0.09
C ILE A 143 1.70 -9.76 -1.23
N SER A 144 0.43 -10.08 -0.91
CA SER A 144 -0.56 -10.50 -1.90
C SER A 144 -1.35 -9.28 -2.40
N LEU A 145 -1.11 -8.88 -3.65
CA LEU A 145 -1.82 -7.78 -4.28
C LEU A 145 -3.16 -8.27 -4.85
N LYS A 146 -4.25 -7.68 -4.37
CA LYS A 146 -5.62 -7.98 -4.79
C LYS A 146 -6.36 -6.68 -5.16
N SER A 147 -7.42 -6.80 -5.93
CA SER A 147 -8.27 -5.65 -6.29
C SER A 147 -9.05 -5.08 -5.10
N ALA A 148 -9.34 -5.90 -4.11
CA ALA A 148 -10.01 -5.48 -2.89
C ALA A 148 -9.49 -6.24 -1.68
N HIS A 149 -9.38 -5.55 -0.56
CA HIS A 149 -8.98 -6.13 0.71
C HIS A 149 -10.18 -6.15 1.66
N SER A 150 -10.57 -7.34 2.10
CA SER A 150 -11.67 -7.53 3.02
C SER A 150 -11.26 -8.39 4.21
N LYS A 151 -11.91 -8.17 5.35
CA LYS A 151 -11.72 -8.96 6.56
C LYS A 151 -11.89 -10.47 6.31
N ARG A 152 -12.90 -10.85 5.53
CA ARG A 152 -13.18 -12.25 5.19
C ARG A 152 -12.02 -12.90 4.43
N LYS A 153 -11.39 -12.16 3.54
CA LYS A 153 -10.26 -12.65 2.74
C LYS A 153 -8.95 -12.63 3.52
N TRP A 154 -8.83 -11.80 4.54
CA TRP A 154 -7.63 -11.71 5.37
C TRP A 154 -7.21 -13.06 5.96
N LEU A 155 -8.15 -13.84 6.48
CA LEU A 155 -7.88 -15.17 7.02
C LEU A 155 -7.31 -16.13 5.97
N LEU A 156 -7.71 -15.97 4.70
CA LEU A 156 -7.15 -16.74 3.59
C LEU A 156 -5.73 -16.29 3.24
N TYR A 157 -5.43 -14.99 3.38
CA TYR A 157 -4.07 -14.48 3.16
C TYR A 157 -3.06 -14.97 4.17
N GLN A 158 -3.46 -15.22 5.40
CA GLN A 158 -2.56 -15.76 6.42
C GLN A 158 -1.95 -17.10 6.01
N ASN A 159 -2.68 -17.92 5.29
CA ASN A 159 -2.17 -19.20 4.79
C ASN A 159 -1.11 -19.01 3.69
N LEU A 160 -1.15 -17.89 2.97
CA LEU A 160 -0.14 -17.55 1.97
C LEU A 160 1.18 -17.09 2.59
N PHE A 161 1.14 -16.55 3.81
CA PHE A 161 2.33 -16.08 4.53
C PHE A 161 3.00 -17.18 5.36
N LYS A 162 2.34 -18.32 5.54
CA LYS A 162 2.87 -19.46 6.29
C LYS A 162 3.63 -20.48 5.44
N ALA A 163 3.62 -20.29 4.15
CA ALA A 163 4.32 -21.16 3.22
C ALA A 163 5.80 -20.79 3.07
#